data_e55aad28d53404ef2908a01932cca51c
#
_entry.id   e55aad28d53404ef2908a01932cca51c
#
_cell.length_a   1.000
_cell.length_b   1.000
_cell.length_c   1.000
_cell.angle_alpha   90.00
_cell.angle_beta   90.00
_cell.angle_gamma   90.00
#
_symmetry.space_group_name_H-M   'P 1'
#
loop_
_entity.id
_entity.type
_entity.pdbx_description
1 polymer ?
#
loop_
_entity_poly.entity_id
_entity_poly.type
_entity_poly.pdbx_seq_one_letter_code
_entity_poly.pdbx_strand_id
1 'polypeptide(L)'
;MKNLIQCFCLVLCLSCTVGLYGQTKLPVGWQSSFVRITPEGELTYIPDEKGNTIPDFSRVGYHHGDRSIPRLTKVTKVLSPAADGDNRRQIQEAIDDVSCMAPDAEGHRGTILLKRGVYPVQGTIHIRQSGIILMGEGDQVNETRLVAVGREKHTLIQVSGEGRPVEVEGSRVRITDTFVPVGATSFEVERAASFQPGDRIILFRPGTTQWIHDLQMDRIKERPGTRQWGAKEYDLSYEREVVKVEGKRVWIDNPVVMQMDTRYGGGAIYKYRFDGRIQEVGIMNLCLESEFEDYEDVNHGWVGVLFDKVENCWAGNLTCRYFGYAAVSCGTFAKNVTVTDCRCFSPKSVITGGWRYSFNNNGQQNLFMNCQATEGRHDFVTGAHVCGPNVFYNCTASQTYADIGPHHRWASGTLYDNIITDGEINVQDRGNWGSGHGWAGVTQVLWNCRAKAATVQSPWVSGDNYCFGLKGGKTEGRLSGRPDGIWEGQGETNVFPRSLYVAQLMARQGGDLSELKK
;
A
#
# COMPACT_ATOMS: atom_id res chain seq x y z
N MET A 1 -17.05 -78.22 -25.86
CA MET A 1 -15.75 -78.21 -25.20
C MET A 1 -14.69 -77.72 -26.13
N LYS A 2 -13.92 -76.79 -25.72
CA LYS A 2 -12.80 -76.05 -26.35
C LYS A 2 -13.19 -74.74 -27.05
N ASN A 3 -12.98 -73.70 -26.28
CA ASN A 3 -13.04 -72.31 -26.71
C ASN A 3 -11.77 -71.90 -27.44
N LEU A 4 -11.91 -71.26 -28.58
CA LEU A 4 -10.84 -70.58 -29.27
C LEU A 4 -11.01 -69.05 -28.99
N ILE A 5 -10.02 -68.48 -28.41
CA ILE A 5 -9.91 -67.03 -28.19
C ILE A 5 -9.25 -66.45 -29.43
N GLN A 6 -9.98 -65.57 -30.15
CA GLN A 6 -9.41 -64.72 -31.20
C GLN A 6 -9.06 -63.37 -30.64
N CYS A 7 -7.76 -63.03 -30.67
CA CYS A 7 -7.26 -61.68 -30.43
C CYS A 7 -7.60 -60.77 -31.64
N PHE A 8 -8.38 -59.74 -31.41
CA PHE A 8 -8.53 -58.61 -32.34
C PHE A 8 -7.60 -57.46 -31.88
N CYS A 9 -6.59 -57.18 -32.67
CA CYS A 9 -5.80 -55.97 -32.52
C CYS A 9 -6.59 -54.79 -33.11
N LEU A 10 -7.07 -53.88 -32.25
CA LEU A 10 -7.64 -52.62 -32.63
C LEU A 10 -6.51 -51.60 -32.76
N VAL A 11 -6.20 -51.16 -33.97
CA VAL A 11 -5.33 -50.00 -34.24
C VAL A 11 -6.15 -48.76 -34.00
N LEU A 12 -5.88 -48.07 -32.86
CA LEU A 12 -6.44 -46.72 -32.64
C LEU A 12 -5.61 -45.70 -33.43
N CYS A 13 -6.19 -45.18 -34.50
CA CYS A 13 -5.72 -43.95 -35.13
C CYS A 13 -6.03 -42.78 -34.16
N LEU A 14 -5.01 -42.25 -33.47
CA LEU A 14 -5.11 -40.92 -32.86
C LEU A 14 -5.11 -39.85 -33.96
N SER A 15 -6.29 -39.39 -34.33
CA SER A 15 -6.45 -38.13 -35.04
C SER A 15 -6.19 -36.99 -34.06
N CYS A 16 -5.03 -36.36 -34.15
CA CYS A 16 -4.76 -35.08 -33.50
C CYS A 16 -5.70 -34.02 -34.09
N THR A 17 -6.82 -33.78 -33.48
CA THR A 17 -7.58 -32.55 -33.69
C THR A 17 -6.81 -31.44 -33.01
N VAL A 18 -6.05 -30.67 -33.78
CA VAL A 18 -5.56 -29.35 -33.39
C VAL A 18 -6.82 -28.51 -33.20
N GLY A 19 -7.24 -28.39 -31.95
CA GLY A 19 -8.29 -27.45 -31.60
C GLY A 19 -7.76 -26.04 -31.89
N LEU A 20 -8.30 -25.42 -32.90
CA LEU A 20 -8.25 -23.97 -33.08
C LEU A 20 -8.90 -23.36 -31.82
N TYR A 21 -8.06 -22.98 -30.86
CA TYR A 21 -8.50 -22.07 -29.82
C TYR A 21 -8.92 -20.78 -30.50
N GLY A 22 -10.22 -20.63 -30.71
CA GLY A 22 -10.80 -19.39 -31.20
C GLY A 22 -10.38 -18.29 -30.21
N GLN A 23 -9.66 -17.29 -30.74
CA GLN A 23 -9.35 -16.06 -29.99
C GLN A 23 -10.67 -15.48 -29.50
N THR A 24 -10.94 -15.65 -28.21
CA THR A 24 -12.07 -15.00 -27.55
C THR A 24 -11.75 -13.52 -27.51
N LYS A 25 -12.40 -12.73 -28.36
CA LYS A 25 -12.29 -11.27 -28.33
C LYS A 25 -12.67 -10.78 -26.93
N LEU A 26 -11.76 -10.02 -26.31
CA LEU A 26 -12.05 -9.34 -25.05
C LEU A 26 -13.31 -8.46 -25.19
N PRO A 27 -14.13 -8.30 -24.14
CA PRO A 27 -15.31 -7.47 -24.23
C PRO A 27 -14.90 -6.05 -24.60
N VAL A 28 -15.66 -5.45 -25.51
CA VAL A 28 -15.48 -4.05 -25.94
C VAL A 28 -15.96 -3.15 -24.80
N GLY A 29 -15.14 -2.98 -23.74
CA GLY A 29 -15.28 -1.91 -22.77
C GLY A 29 -14.44 -0.72 -23.21
N TRP A 30 -14.77 0.47 -22.72
CA TRP A 30 -13.90 1.62 -22.90
C TRP A 30 -12.53 1.35 -22.24
N GLN A 31 -11.45 1.68 -22.91
CA GLN A 31 -10.09 1.53 -22.40
C GLN A 31 -9.38 2.88 -22.39
N SER A 32 -8.49 3.06 -21.39
CA SER A 32 -7.65 4.24 -21.30
C SER A 32 -6.71 4.38 -22.50
N SER A 33 -6.34 5.61 -22.84
CA SER A 33 -5.26 5.87 -23.80
C SER A 33 -3.87 5.51 -23.27
N PHE A 34 -3.71 5.31 -21.96
CA PHE A 34 -2.43 5.03 -21.29
C PHE A 34 -2.20 3.55 -20.94
N VAL A 35 -3.27 2.78 -20.73
CA VAL A 35 -3.18 1.36 -20.39
C VAL A 35 -4.24 0.60 -21.17
N ARG A 36 -3.82 -0.42 -21.90
CA ARG A 36 -4.71 -1.22 -22.73
C ARG A 36 -4.42 -2.70 -22.57
N ILE A 37 -5.46 -3.52 -22.77
CA ILE A 37 -5.30 -4.96 -23.01
C ILE A 37 -5.50 -5.18 -24.50
N THR A 38 -4.48 -5.76 -25.14
CA THR A 38 -4.50 -6.05 -26.58
C THR A 38 -5.53 -7.14 -26.91
N PRO A 39 -5.89 -7.33 -28.18
CA PRO A 39 -6.76 -8.44 -28.59
C PRO A 39 -6.20 -9.82 -28.20
N GLU A 40 -4.87 -9.93 -28.07
CA GLU A 40 -4.14 -11.15 -27.66
C GLU A 40 -4.16 -11.37 -26.16
N GLY A 41 -4.66 -10.42 -25.37
CA GLY A 41 -4.76 -10.50 -23.91
C GLY A 41 -3.52 -9.97 -23.18
N GLU A 42 -2.67 -9.18 -23.83
CA GLU A 42 -1.49 -8.59 -23.22
C GLU A 42 -1.78 -7.21 -22.64
N LEU A 43 -1.29 -6.93 -21.44
CA LEU A 43 -1.35 -5.60 -20.83
C LEU A 43 -0.26 -4.71 -21.42
N THR A 44 -0.66 -3.58 -22.01
CA THR A 44 0.25 -2.66 -22.69
C THR A 44 0.16 -1.26 -22.06
N TYR A 45 1.31 -0.66 -21.81
CA TYR A 45 1.45 0.72 -21.34
C TYR A 45 1.85 1.62 -22.49
N ILE A 46 1.12 2.72 -22.66
CA ILE A 46 1.34 3.70 -23.73
C ILE A 46 2.02 4.91 -23.13
N PRO A 47 3.26 5.23 -23.52
CA PRO A 47 3.99 6.36 -22.99
C PRO A 47 3.41 7.70 -23.48
N ASP A 48 3.54 8.73 -22.66
CA ASP A 48 3.35 10.12 -23.07
C ASP A 48 4.54 10.61 -23.92
N GLU A 49 4.50 11.89 -24.31
CA GLU A 49 5.55 12.52 -25.13
C GLU A 49 6.93 12.55 -24.45
N LYS A 50 7.00 12.42 -23.11
CA LYS A 50 8.22 12.36 -22.31
C LYS A 50 8.66 10.94 -21.98
N GLY A 51 7.89 9.95 -22.42
CA GLY A 51 8.13 8.53 -22.12
C GLY A 51 7.58 8.06 -20.79
N ASN A 52 6.79 8.88 -20.06
CA ASN A 52 6.14 8.43 -18.83
C ASN A 52 5.01 7.46 -19.15
N THR A 53 4.89 6.42 -18.34
CA THR A 53 3.78 5.47 -18.39
C THR A 53 3.09 5.40 -17.03
N ILE A 54 1.88 4.86 -17.00
CA ILE A 54 1.28 4.44 -15.72
C ILE A 54 2.18 3.36 -15.12
N PRO A 55 2.62 3.50 -13.86
CA PRO A 55 3.49 2.50 -13.25
C PRO A 55 2.81 1.15 -13.07
N ASP A 56 3.60 0.09 -13.02
CA ASP A 56 3.13 -1.20 -12.53
C ASP A 56 3.04 -1.16 -11.00
N PHE A 57 1.83 -1.34 -10.46
CA PHE A 57 1.53 -1.38 -9.04
C PHE A 57 1.44 -2.81 -8.49
N SER A 58 1.71 -3.83 -9.29
CA SER A 58 1.46 -5.22 -8.90
C SER A 58 2.38 -5.76 -7.80
N ARG A 59 3.56 -5.14 -7.62
CA ARG A 59 4.56 -5.60 -6.64
C ARG A 59 4.44 -4.90 -5.28
N VAL A 60 3.24 -4.97 -4.70
CA VAL A 60 2.94 -4.42 -3.38
C VAL A 60 2.39 -5.50 -2.45
N GLY A 61 2.40 -5.21 -1.15
CA GLY A 61 1.90 -6.13 -0.13
C GLY A 61 2.86 -7.29 0.18
N TYR A 62 2.38 -8.21 0.97
CA TYR A 62 3.13 -9.36 1.49
C TYR A 62 3.85 -10.11 0.36
N HIS A 63 5.18 -10.21 0.47
CA HIS A 63 6.06 -10.77 -0.57
C HIS A 63 5.74 -10.30 -1.99
N HIS A 64 5.46 -9.00 -2.16
CA HIS A 64 5.13 -8.41 -3.47
C HIS A 64 3.91 -9.05 -4.17
N GLY A 65 3.01 -9.69 -3.43
CA GLY A 65 1.89 -10.46 -3.97
C GLY A 65 2.28 -11.81 -4.59
N ASP A 66 3.54 -12.25 -4.46
CA ASP A 66 4.03 -13.52 -5.00
C ASP A 66 3.75 -14.71 -4.08
N ARG A 67 3.41 -14.43 -2.82
CA ARG A 67 3.02 -15.43 -1.83
C ARG A 67 1.66 -15.10 -1.22
N SER A 68 0.87 -16.14 -1.00
CA SER A 68 -0.38 -15.99 -0.25
C SER A 68 -0.08 -15.73 1.23
N ILE A 69 -0.90 -14.90 1.87
CA ILE A 69 -0.87 -14.73 3.32
C ILE A 69 -1.11 -16.10 3.99
N PRO A 70 -0.30 -16.51 4.96
CA PRO A 70 -0.49 -17.75 5.69
C PRO A 70 -1.87 -17.78 6.39
N ARG A 71 -2.69 -18.76 6.05
CA ARG A 71 -4.04 -18.89 6.64
C ARG A 71 -4.00 -19.50 8.04
N LEU A 72 -3.09 -20.43 8.26
CA LEU A 72 -2.85 -21.08 9.54
C LEU A 72 -1.39 -21.54 9.58
N THR A 73 -0.69 -21.16 10.63
CA THR A 73 0.62 -21.71 10.99
C THR A 73 0.47 -22.56 12.25
N LYS A 74 1.53 -23.24 12.65
CA LYS A 74 1.53 -24.08 13.86
C LYS A 74 1.09 -23.26 15.09
N VAL A 75 -0.07 -23.61 15.69
CA VAL A 75 -0.51 -23.03 16.96
C VAL A 75 0.46 -23.47 18.07
N THR A 76 1.13 -22.52 18.68
CA THR A 76 2.18 -22.76 19.69
C THR A 76 1.69 -22.45 21.09
N LYS A 77 0.88 -21.42 21.23
CA LYS A 77 0.23 -21.01 22.48
C LYS A 77 -1.25 -20.83 22.28
N VAL A 78 -2.03 -21.21 23.29
CA VAL A 78 -3.49 -20.98 23.33
C VAL A 78 -3.81 -20.26 24.61
N LEU A 79 -4.47 -19.11 24.52
CA LEU A 79 -4.85 -18.28 25.66
C LEU A 79 -6.37 -18.14 25.75
N SER A 80 -6.89 -18.13 26.97
CA SER A 80 -8.26 -17.73 27.28
C SER A 80 -8.24 -16.44 28.09
N PRO A 81 -9.36 -15.66 28.13
CA PRO A 81 -9.40 -14.45 28.94
C PRO A 81 -8.99 -14.70 30.39
N ALA A 82 -8.14 -13.83 30.94
CA ALA A 82 -7.74 -13.91 32.33
C ALA A 82 -8.88 -13.50 33.26
N ALA A 83 -9.02 -14.21 34.38
CA ALA A 83 -10.07 -13.97 35.35
C ALA A 83 -9.87 -12.66 36.16
N ASP A 84 -8.65 -12.15 36.23
CA ASP A 84 -8.25 -10.94 36.96
C ASP A 84 -8.42 -9.61 36.18
N GLY A 85 -8.85 -9.70 34.92
CA GLY A 85 -9.29 -8.56 34.13
C GLY A 85 -8.24 -7.91 33.23
N ASP A 86 -6.94 -7.94 33.51
CA ASP A 86 -5.90 -7.44 32.59
C ASP A 86 -5.19 -8.59 31.87
N ASN A 87 -5.38 -8.65 30.55
CA ASN A 87 -4.82 -9.72 29.71
C ASN A 87 -3.50 -9.32 29.06
N ARG A 88 -3.06 -8.07 29.19
CA ARG A 88 -1.84 -7.60 28.54
C ARG A 88 -0.64 -8.45 28.94
N ARG A 89 -0.48 -8.73 30.22
CA ARG A 89 0.67 -9.50 30.73
C ARG A 89 0.72 -10.90 30.12
N GLN A 90 -0.38 -11.67 30.17
CA GLN A 90 -0.36 -13.04 29.63
C GLN A 90 -0.13 -13.08 28.12
N ILE A 91 -0.66 -12.11 27.34
CA ILE A 91 -0.45 -12.04 25.91
C ILE A 91 1.01 -11.68 25.62
N GLN A 92 1.59 -10.72 26.37
CA GLN A 92 2.99 -10.34 26.21
C GLN A 92 3.95 -11.48 26.57
N GLU A 93 3.72 -12.19 27.66
CA GLU A 93 4.52 -13.37 28.06
C GLU A 93 4.46 -14.46 26.98
N ALA A 94 3.30 -14.72 26.38
CA ALA A 94 3.18 -15.68 25.29
C ALA A 94 3.94 -15.21 24.02
N ILE A 95 3.93 -13.92 23.70
CA ILE A 95 4.73 -13.34 22.62
C ILE A 95 6.21 -13.49 22.90
N ASP A 96 6.65 -13.19 24.11
CA ASP A 96 8.05 -13.27 24.54
C ASP A 96 8.55 -14.73 24.49
N ASP A 97 7.75 -15.69 24.95
CA ASP A 97 8.06 -17.12 24.85
C ASP A 97 8.23 -17.58 23.39
N VAL A 98 7.28 -17.22 22.51
CA VAL A 98 7.35 -17.57 21.09
C VAL A 98 8.51 -16.87 20.39
N SER A 99 8.87 -15.68 20.82
CA SER A 99 10.02 -14.91 20.32
C SER A 99 11.35 -15.64 20.52
N CYS A 100 11.47 -16.46 21.57
CA CYS A 100 12.66 -17.26 21.86
C CYS A 100 12.76 -18.55 21.03
N MET A 101 11.71 -18.96 20.31
CA MET A 101 11.72 -20.17 19.52
C MET A 101 12.48 -19.98 18.20
N ALA A 102 13.06 -21.05 17.66
CA ALA A 102 13.65 -21.03 16.33
C ALA A 102 12.55 -20.88 15.26
N PRO A 103 12.76 -20.06 14.22
CA PRO A 103 11.83 -20.00 13.11
C PRO A 103 11.87 -21.30 12.27
N ASP A 104 10.76 -21.58 11.61
CA ASP A 104 10.70 -22.63 10.57
C ASP A 104 11.36 -22.15 9.26
N ALA A 105 11.27 -22.98 8.21
CA ALA A 105 11.86 -22.70 6.90
C ALA A 105 11.23 -21.47 6.21
N GLU A 106 10.01 -21.09 6.60
CA GLU A 106 9.29 -19.93 6.07
C GLU A 106 9.49 -18.67 6.92
N GLY A 107 10.21 -18.77 8.03
CA GLY A 107 10.51 -17.68 8.94
C GLY A 107 9.52 -17.53 10.10
N HIS A 108 8.53 -18.43 10.24
CA HIS A 108 7.55 -18.37 11.32
C HIS A 108 8.05 -19.06 12.59
N ARG A 109 7.85 -18.44 13.75
CA ARG A 109 8.18 -19.00 15.08
C ARG A 109 6.97 -19.68 15.71
N GLY A 110 5.77 -19.19 15.42
CA GLY A 110 4.54 -19.79 15.87
C GLY A 110 3.36 -18.84 15.94
N THR A 111 2.19 -19.45 16.15
CA THR A 111 0.93 -18.74 16.33
C THR A 111 0.49 -18.75 17.77
N ILE A 112 0.12 -17.58 18.28
CA ILE A 112 -0.57 -17.38 19.55
C ILE A 112 -2.05 -17.24 19.24
N LEU A 113 -2.83 -18.25 19.62
CA LEU A 113 -4.28 -18.29 19.43
C LEU A 113 -5.00 -17.79 20.68
N LEU A 114 -5.73 -16.71 20.53
CA LEU A 114 -6.64 -16.19 21.55
C LEU A 114 -8.02 -16.83 21.35
N LYS A 115 -8.50 -17.55 22.34
CA LYS A 115 -9.83 -18.14 22.34
C LYS A 115 -10.91 -17.06 22.36
N ARG A 116 -12.12 -17.43 21.95
CA ARG A 116 -13.30 -16.56 22.06
C ARG A 116 -13.44 -16.02 23.47
N GLY A 117 -13.71 -14.71 23.57
CA GLY A 117 -13.91 -14.00 24.82
C GLY A 117 -13.43 -12.57 24.77
N VAL A 118 -13.55 -11.88 25.89
CA VAL A 118 -13.18 -10.47 26.04
C VAL A 118 -11.85 -10.37 26.79
N TYR A 119 -10.91 -9.65 26.21
CA TYR A 119 -9.56 -9.43 26.75
C TYR A 119 -9.35 -7.93 27.00
N PRO A 120 -9.66 -7.40 28.19
CA PRO A 120 -9.20 -6.06 28.57
C PRO A 120 -7.66 -5.99 28.53
N VAL A 121 -7.13 -4.96 27.87
CA VAL A 121 -5.69 -4.76 27.67
C VAL A 121 -5.33 -3.35 28.11
N GLN A 122 -4.60 -3.21 29.18
CA GLN A 122 -4.10 -1.92 29.66
C GLN A 122 -2.76 -1.59 29.02
N GLY A 123 -2.73 -0.56 28.15
CA GLY A 123 -1.55 -0.14 27.41
C GLY A 123 -1.33 -0.94 26.13
N THR A 124 -0.07 -1.12 25.73
CA THR A 124 0.33 -1.64 24.44
C THR A 124 0.86 -3.08 24.51
N ILE A 125 0.41 -3.93 23.59
CA ILE A 125 1.02 -5.23 23.27
C ILE A 125 2.11 -4.98 22.25
N HIS A 126 3.33 -5.46 22.51
CA HIS A 126 4.48 -5.27 21.63
C HIS A 126 4.93 -6.57 20.98
N ILE A 127 5.08 -6.55 19.65
CA ILE A 127 5.74 -7.60 18.87
C ILE A 127 7.00 -7.00 18.26
N ARG A 128 8.17 -7.45 18.76
CA ARG A 128 9.50 -6.94 18.38
C ARG A 128 10.38 -7.99 17.69
N GLN A 129 9.83 -9.16 17.41
CA GLN A 129 10.54 -10.27 16.78
C GLN A 129 9.79 -10.78 15.56
N SER A 130 10.55 -11.20 14.54
CA SER A 130 10.00 -11.79 13.32
C SER A 130 9.29 -13.12 13.58
N GLY A 131 8.35 -13.47 12.70
CA GLY A 131 7.77 -14.81 12.64
C GLY A 131 6.65 -15.09 13.65
N ILE A 132 6.04 -14.07 14.24
CA ILE A 132 4.98 -14.21 15.24
C ILE A 132 3.62 -13.91 14.63
N ILE A 133 2.67 -14.80 14.82
CA ILE A 133 1.29 -14.60 14.42
C ILE A 133 0.41 -14.53 15.68
N LEU A 134 -0.29 -13.40 15.85
CA LEU A 134 -1.32 -13.24 16.87
C LEU A 134 -2.69 -13.35 16.21
N MET A 135 -3.45 -14.34 16.60
CA MET A 135 -4.71 -14.68 15.95
C MET A 135 -5.83 -14.95 16.96
N GLY A 136 -7.03 -14.52 16.63
CA GLY A 136 -8.27 -14.88 17.34
C GLY A 136 -9.08 -15.95 16.65
N GLU A 137 -10.21 -16.32 17.24
CA GLU A 137 -11.20 -17.26 16.68
C GLU A 137 -12.29 -16.56 15.86
N GLY A 138 -12.19 -15.24 15.64
CA GLY A 138 -13.08 -14.45 14.80
C GLY A 138 -13.00 -12.97 15.12
N ASP A 139 -13.51 -12.15 14.21
CA ASP A 139 -13.43 -10.68 14.24
C ASP A 139 -14.75 -9.98 14.64
N GLN A 140 -15.77 -10.76 15.02
CA GLN A 140 -17.05 -10.20 15.49
C GLN A 140 -16.99 -9.88 16.99
N VAL A 141 -17.88 -8.96 17.43
CA VAL A 141 -17.92 -8.49 18.83
C VAL A 141 -18.13 -9.62 19.84
N ASN A 142 -18.81 -10.69 19.45
CA ASN A 142 -19.09 -11.87 20.28
C ASN A 142 -18.04 -13.00 20.12
N GLU A 143 -16.94 -12.74 19.43
CA GLU A 143 -15.86 -13.69 19.20
C GLU A 143 -14.61 -13.34 20.02
N THR A 144 -13.45 -13.16 19.42
CA THR A 144 -12.25 -12.79 20.16
C THR A 144 -12.07 -11.27 20.15
N ARG A 145 -12.30 -10.65 21.29
CA ARG A 145 -12.31 -9.19 21.41
C ARG A 145 -11.24 -8.67 22.38
N LEU A 146 -10.29 -7.92 21.87
CA LEU A 146 -9.31 -7.17 22.66
C LEU A 146 -9.86 -5.75 22.89
N VAL A 147 -9.90 -5.31 24.13
CA VAL A 147 -10.40 -4.00 24.52
C VAL A 147 -9.27 -3.17 25.10
N ALA A 148 -8.86 -2.12 24.39
CA ALA A 148 -7.91 -1.13 24.89
C ALA A 148 -8.56 -0.36 26.04
N VAL A 149 -8.07 -0.55 27.24
CA VAL A 149 -8.55 0.15 28.44
C VAL A 149 -7.51 1.18 28.91
N GLY A 150 -7.96 2.21 29.62
CA GLY A 150 -7.10 3.28 30.12
C GLY A 150 -7.34 4.63 29.45
N ARG A 151 -6.88 5.68 30.13
CA ARG A 151 -7.20 7.09 29.84
C ARG A 151 -6.03 7.86 29.24
N GLU A 152 -5.28 7.23 28.31
CA GLU A 152 -4.18 7.86 27.58
C GLU A 152 -4.15 7.41 26.12
N LYS A 153 -3.56 8.24 25.25
CA LYS A 153 -3.33 7.85 23.86
C LYS A 153 -2.29 6.74 23.78
N HIS A 154 -2.72 5.58 23.29
CA HIS A 154 -1.81 4.46 23.08
C HIS A 154 -2.21 3.63 21.85
N THR A 155 -1.26 2.89 21.32
CA THR A 155 -1.49 1.86 20.32
C THR A 155 -1.82 0.55 21.03
N LEU A 156 -2.87 -0.16 20.63
CA LEU A 156 -3.23 -1.44 21.25
C LEU A 156 -2.21 -2.53 20.91
N ILE A 157 -1.90 -2.72 19.61
CA ILE A 157 -0.92 -3.71 19.14
C ILE A 157 0.14 -2.99 18.31
N GLN A 158 1.37 -2.99 18.78
CA GLN A 158 2.51 -2.40 18.08
C GLN A 158 3.45 -3.50 17.57
N VAL A 159 3.54 -3.63 16.24
CA VAL A 159 4.49 -4.48 15.53
C VAL A 159 5.62 -3.58 15.04
N SER A 160 6.76 -3.61 15.68
CA SER A 160 7.84 -2.68 15.34
C SER A 160 9.22 -3.29 15.59
N GLY A 161 10.03 -3.30 14.54
CA GLY A 161 11.47 -3.51 14.66
C GLY A 161 12.20 -2.29 15.19
N GLU A 162 13.52 -2.28 15.03
CA GLU A 162 14.42 -1.24 15.48
C GLU A 162 15.25 -0.66 14.33
N GLY A 163 15.99 0.41 14.58
CA GLY A 163 16.90 1.01 13.61
C GLY A 163 16.21 1.77 12.46
N ARG A 164 16.94 1.88 11.37
CA ARG A 164 16.54 2.55 10.12
C ARG A 164 17.45 2.10 8.98
N PRO A 165 17.09 2.33 7.69
CA PRO A 165 18.01 2.10 6.58
C PRO A 165 19.31 2.89 6.74
N VAL A 166 20.44 2.20 6.58
CA VAL A 166 21.79 2.79 6.65
C VAL A 166 22.50 2.52 5.34
N GLU A 167 23.00 3.57 4.71
CA GLU A 167 23.77 3.48 3.48
C GLU A 167 25.04 2.64 3.69
N VAL A 168 25.33 1.75 2.74
CA VAL A 168 26.62 1.05 2.70
C VAL A 168 27.66 2.01 2.12
N GLU A 169 28.66 2.34 2.89
CA GLU A 169 29.71 3.29 2.53
C GLU A 169 30.36 2.95 1.17
N GLY A 170 30.56 3.98 0.34
CA GLY A 170 31.17 3.85 -0.99
C GLY A 170 30.28 3.20 -2.06
N SER A 171 29.06 2.80 -1.74
CA SER A 171 28.13 2.16 -2.70
C SER A 171 27.35 3.16 -3.55
N ARG A 172 27.29 4.44 -3.17
CA ARG A 172 26.51 5.46 -3.89
C ARG A 172 27.08 5.77 -5.26
N VAL A 173 26.21 5.70 -6.26
CA VAL A 173 26.51 6.09 -7.64
C VAL A 173 25.38 6.94 -8.21
N ARG A 174 25.71 7.89 -9.07
CA ARG A 174 24.72 8.73 -9.74
C ARG A 174 24.09 7.99 -10.93
N ILE A 175 22.83 8.28 -11.18
CA ILE A 175 22.15 7.95 -12.42
C ILE A 175 22.67 8.91 -13.49
N THR A 176 23.05 8.39 -14.66
CA THR A 176 23.63 9.17 -15.76
C THR A 176 22.64 9.55 -16.84
N ASP A 177 21.47 8.90 -16.88
CA ASP A 177 20.38 9.35 -17.73
C ASP A 177 19.98 10.78 -17.36
N THR A 178 19.82 11.65 -18.35
CA THR A 178 19.40 13.05 -18.14
C THR A 178 17.97 13.15 -17.65
N PHE A 179 17.15 12.15 -18.00
CA PHE A 179 15.76 12.03 -17.61
C PHE A 179 15.38 10.55 -17.48
N VAL A 180 14.84 10.17 -16.31
CA VAL A 180 14.25 8.84 -16.10
C VAL A 180 12.75 9.04 -15.94
N PRO A 181 11.92 8.51 -16.85
CA PRO A 181 10.46 8.71 -16.82
C PRO A 181 9.80 7.88 -15.71
N VAL A 182 8.59 8.28 -15.35
CA VAL A 182 7.69 7.45 -14.55
C VAL A 182 7.39 6.15 -15.30
N GLY A 183 7.35 5.03 -14.58
CA GLY A 183 7.14 3.70 -15.15
C GLY A 183 8.43 2.99 -15.57
N ALA A 184 9.57 3.69 -15.66
CA ALA A 184 10.85 3.07 -15.97
C ALA A 184 11.23 2.03 -14.91
N THR A 185 11.72 0.87 -15.37
CA THR A 185 12.24 -0.21 -14.52
C THR A 185 13.76 -0.36 -14.67
N SER A 186 14.40 0.51 -15.42
CA SER A 186 15.87 0.51 -15.58
C SER A 186 16.39 1.91 -15.88
N PHE A 187 17.66 2.12 -15.58
CA PHE A 187 18.40 3.35 -15.86
C PHE A 187 19.91 3.06 -15.91
N GLU A 188 20.68 3.99 -16.47
CA GLU A 188 22.15 3.92 -16.47
C GLU A 188 22.74 4.62 -15.26
N VAL A 189 23.85 4.08 -14.76
CA VAL A 189 24.58 4.62 -13.62
C VAL A 189 26.07 4.81 -13.97
N GLU A 190 26.78 5.67 -13.24
CA GLU A 190 28.20 5.92 -13.45
C GLU A 190 29.05 4.64 -13.40
N ARG A 191 28.74 3.75 -12.44
CA ARG A 191 29.45 2.49 -12.19
C ARG A 191 28.48 1.44 -11.68
N ALA A 192 28.17 0.43 -12.49
CA ALA A 192 27.25 -0.65 -12.10
C ALA A 192 27.98 -1.89 -11.55
N ALA A 193 29.30 -1.99 -11.67
CA ALA A 193 30.07 -3.20 -11.33
C ALA A 193 29.98 -3.64 -9.85
N SER A 194 29.57 -2.75 -8.95
CA SER A 194 29.37 -3.07 -7.53
C SER A 194 27.96 -3.60 -7.21
N PHE A 195 27.05 -3.62 -8.18
CA PHE A 195 25.67 -4.08 -8.00
C PHE A 195 25.47 -5.45 -8.66
N GLN A 196 24.61 -6.26 -8.05
CA GLN A 196 24.23 -7.57 -8.58
C GLN A 196 22.74 -7.85 -8.28
N PRO A 197 22.09 -8.77 -9.00
CA PRO A 197 20.73 -9.19 -8.68
C PRO A 197 20.58 -9.62 -7.21
N GLY A 198 19.49 -9.19 -6.56
CA GLY A 198 19.23 -9.39 -5.14
C GLY A 198 19.79 -8.30 -4.22
N ASP A 199 20.60 -7.36 -4.73
CA ASP A 199 21.04 -6.24 -3.91
C ASP A 199 19.88 -5.32 -3.53
N ARG A 200 19.72 -5.06 -2.24
CA ARG A 200 18.79 -4.05 -1.72
C ARG A 200 19.40 -2.67 -1.88
N ILE A 201 18.71 -1.81 -2.57
CA ILE A 201 19.14 -0.45 -2.85
C ILE A 201 18.11 0.60 -2.46
N ILE A 202 18.58 1.79 -2.18
CA ILE A 202 17.75 2.99 -2.21
C ILE A 202 17.94 3.65 -3.58
N LEU A 203 16.83 3.86 -4.27
CA LEU A 203 16.73 4.77 -5.39
C LEU A 203 16.43 6.15 -4.80
N PHE A 204 17.44 7.01 -4.79
CA PHE A 204 17.41 8.32 -4.13
C PHE A 204 17.09 9.43 -5.11
N ARG A 205 16.17 10.28 -4.75
CA ARG A 205 15.80 11.49 -5.50
C ARG A 205 15.94 12.70 -4.58
N PRO A 206 16.85 13.67 -4.89
CA PRO A 206 17.07 14.83 -4.03
C PRO A 206 15.92 15.83 -4.10
N GLY A 207 15.58 16.43 -2.96
CA GLY A 207 14.71 17.60 -2.86
C GLY A 207 15.56 18.88 -3.03
N THR A 208 15.66 19.41 -4.25
CA THR A 208 16.47 20.58 -4.53
C THR A 208 15.71 21.90 -4.40
N THR A 209 16.41 23.00 -4.13
CA THR A 209 15.83 24.35 -4.10
C THR A 209 15.12 24.69 -5.39
N GLN A 210 15.72 24.37 -6.56
CA GLN A 210 15.13 24.63 -7.87
C GLN A 210 13.80 23.87 -8.05
N TRP A 211 13.76 22.59 -7.65
CA TRP A 211 12.53 21.81 -7.71
C TRP A 211 11.41 22.38 -6.83
N ILE A 212 11.73 22.74 -5.60
CA ILE A 212 10.77 23.35 -4.66
C ILE A 212 10.26 24.69 -5.19
N HIS A 213 11.16 25.50 -5.80
CA HIS A 213 10.82 26.77 -6.43
C HIS A 213 9.85 26.58 -7.60
N ASP A 214 10.13 25.64 -8.50
CA ASP A 214 9.28 25.37 -9.67
C ASP A 214 7.93 24.77 -9.27
N LEU A 215 7.86 24.05 -8.13
CA LEU A 215 6.60 23.65 -7.49
C LEU A 215 5.88 24.80 -6.78
N GLN A 216 6.49 25.96 -6.61
CA GLN A 216 5.98 27.12 -5.84
C GLN A 216 5.78 26.81 -4.35
N MET A 217 6.51 25.87 -3.81
CA MET A 217 6.38 25.44 -2.41
C MET A 217 7.30 26.21 -1.45
N ASP A 218 8.14 27.09 -1.95
CA ASP A 218 8.91 28.10 -1.23
C ASP A 218 8.16 29.43 -1.03
N ARG A 219 6.93 29.53 -1.54
CA ARG A 219 6.09 30.74 -1.51
C ARG A 219 4.61 30.42 -1.25
N ILE A 220 4.36 29.42 -0.42
CA ILE A 220 3.00 29.11 0.05
C ILE A 220 2.45 30.35 0.77
N LYS A 221 1.20 30.76 0.44
CA LYS A 221 0.56 31.90 1.08
C LYS A 221 0.60 31.75 2.60
N GLU A 222 1.21 32.70 3.28
CA GLU A 222 1.42 32.65 4.72
C GLU A 222 0.11 32.79 5.51
N ARG A 223 0.08 32.09 6.61
CA ARG A 223 -0.83 32.24 7.75
C ARG A 223 -0.09 31.74 9.00
N PRO A 224 -0.55 32.04 10.22
CA PRO A 224 0.09 31.51 11.43
C PRO A 224 0.32 29.99 11.35
N GLY A 225 1.58 29.55 11.53
CA GLY A 225 1.98 28.15 11.46
C GLY A 225 2.34 27.60 10.07
N THR A 226 2.22 28.40 8.99
CA THR A 226 2.68 27.97 7.66
C THR A 226 4.20 27.83 7.63
N ARG A 227 4.68 26.68 7.14
CA ARG A 227 6.09 26.40 6.88
C ARG A 227 6.28 26.21 5.38
N GLN A 228 7.20 26.99 4.80
CA GLN A 228 7.65 26.77 3.43
C GLN A 228 8.45 25.47 3.33
N TRP A 229 8.46 24.86 2.15
CA TRP A 229 9.25 23.65 1.94
C TRP A 229 10.73 24.00 1.79
N GLY A 230 11.61 23.22 2.43
CA GLY A 230 13.05 23.38 2.36
C GLY A 230 13.73 22.29 1.54
N ALA A 231 14.83 22.63 0.86
CA ALA A 231 15.68 21.64 0.20
C ALA A 231 16.18 20.61 1.21
N LYS A 232 16.45 19.37 0.76
CA LYS A 232 16.83 18.19 1.57
C LYS A 232 15.73 17.66 2.50
N GLU A 233 14.83 18.50 3.02
CA GLU A 233 13.66 18.04 3.78
C GLU A 233 12.77 17.10 2.91
N TYR A 234 12.83 17.28 1.60
CA TYR A 234 12.09 16.50 0.60
C TYR A 234 12.98 15.54 -0.20
N ASP A 235 14.09 15.11 0.36
CA ASP A 235 14.85 13.98 -0.18
C ASP A 235 14.00 12.71 -0.09
N LEU A 236 13.84 12.00 -1.22
CA LEU A 236 13.00 10.80 -1.29
C LEU A 236 13.87 9.55 -1.46
N SER A 237 13.55 8.53 -0.68
CA SER A 237 14.30 7.27 -0.60
C SER A 237 13.39 6.09 -0.93
N TYR A 238 13.39 5.65 -2.18
CA TYR A 238 12.61 4.52 -2.64
C TYR A 238 13.40 3.23 -2.44
N GLU A 239 12.93 2.33 -1.60
CA GLU A 239 13.52 1.01 -1.46
C GLU A 239 13.22 0.16 -2.69
N ARG A 240 14.26 -0.41 -3.30
CA ARG A 240 14.18 -1.24 -4.50
C ARG A 240 15.13 -2.43 -4.36
N GLU A 241 14.95 -3.41 -5.22
CA GLU A 241 15.87 -4.52 -5.39
C GLU A 241 16.40 -4.53 -6.81
N VAL A 242 17.70 -4.80 -6.97
CA VAL A 242 18.32 -4.98 -8.28
C VAL A 242 17.91 -6.33 -8.83
N VAL A 243 17.30 -6.36 -10.01
CA VAL A 243 16.89 -7.61 -10.67
C VAL A 243 17.84 -8.03 -11.80
N LYS A 244 18.54 -7.06 -12.42
CA LYS A 244 19.51 -7.31 -13.49
C LYS A 244 20.53 -6.19 -13.54
N VAL A 245 21.76 -6.52 -13.97
CA VAL A 245 22.82 -5.55 -14.31
C VAL A 245 23.43 -5.95 -15.65
N GLU A 246 23.57 -5.00 -16.57
CA GLU A 246 24.18 -5.22 -17.87
C GLU A 246 24.93 -3.94 -18.31
N GLY A 247 26.24 -4.02 -18.42
CA GLY A 247 27.08 -2.85 -18.66
C GLY A 247 26.96 -1.81 -17.56
N LYS A 248 26.44 -0.64 -17.91
CA LYS A 248 26.13 0.44 -16.95
C LYS A 248 24.65 0.50 -16.54
N ARG A 249 23.79 -0.34 -17.15
CA ARG A 249 22.35 -0.33 -16.91
C ARG A 249 21.97 -1.25 -15.76
N VAL A 250 21.16 -0.74 -14.86
CA VAL A 250 20.60 -1.44 -13.69
C VAL A 250 19.09 -1.53 -13.85
N TRP A 251 18.52 -2.72 -13.67
CA TRP A 251 17.08 -2.97 -13.62
C TRP A 251 16.64 -3.18 -12.18
N ILE A 252 15.48 -2.65 -11.84
CA ILE A 252 14.88 -2.68 -10.50
C ILE A 252 13.54 -3.41 -10.51
N ASP A 253 13.17 -3.94 -9.36
CA ASP A 253 11.96 -4.73 -9.12
C ASP A 253 10.65 -3.94 -9.27
N ASN A 254 10.62 -2.72 -8.78
CA ASN A 254 9.48 -1.80 -8.82
C ASN A 254 9.81 -0.55 -9.64
N PRO A 255 8.87 -0.02 -10.43
CA PRO A 255 9.16 1.10 -11.32
C PRO A 255 9.45 2.40 -10.58
N VAL A 256 10.04 3.33 -11.31
CA VAL A 256 10.15 4.73 -10.94
C VAL A 256 8.75 5.33 -10.89
N VAL A 257 8.36 5.95 -9.79
CA VAL A 257 7.04 6.56 -9.59
C VAL A 257 7.06 8.09 -9.52
N MET A 258 8.21 8.68 -9.78
CA MET A 258 8.40 10.13 -9.88
C MET A 258 9.56 10.40 -10.82
N GLN A 259 9.38 11.28 -11.79
CA GLN A 259 10.42 11.64 -12.75
C GLN A 259 11.74 12.04 -12.08
N MET A 260 12.86 11.55 -12.61
CA MET A 260 14.21 11.95 -12.21
C MET A 260 14.83 12.75 -13.36
N ASP A 261 14.85 14.06 -13.22
CA ASP A 261 15.35 15.03 -14.19
C ASP A 261 16.63 15.67 -13.63
N THR A 262 17.71 15.68 -14.40
CA THR A 262 18.98 16.29 -14.00
C THR A 262 18.86 17.77 -13.66
N ARG A 263 17.88 18.47 -14.23
CA ARG A 263 17.52 19.86 -13.86
C ARG A 263 17.18 19.99 -12.36
N TYR A 264 16.65 18.93 -11.77
CA TYR A 264 16.29 18.87 -10.34
C TYR A 264 17.23 17.99 -9.52
N GLY A 265 18.45 17.74 -10.03
CA GLY A 265 19.46 16.94 -9.35
C GLY A 265 19.48 15.46 -9.74
N GLY A 266 18.63 15.04 -10.71
CA GLY A 266 18.59 13.65 -11.19
C GLY A 266 18.26 12.66 -10.09
N GLY A 267 19.06 11.60 -10.00
CA GLY A 267 18.96 10.55 -8.99
C GLY A 267 20.26 9.83 -8.72
N ALA A 268 20.25 9.02 -7.70
CA ALA A 268 21.35 8.13 -7.33
C ALA A 268 20.82 6.79 -6.81
N ILE A 269 21.65 5.76 -6.87
CA ILE A 269 21.37 4.52 -6.14
C ILE A 269 22.50 4.21 -5.18
N TYR A 270 22.19 3.55 -4.07
CA TYR A 270 23.14 3.02 -3.12
C TYR A 270 22.59 1.79 -2.41
N LYS A 271 23.49 0.87 -2.03
CA LYS A 271 23.12 -0.27 -1.20
C LYS A 271 22.83 0.21 0.23
N TYR A 272 21.88 -0.46 0.87
CA TYR A 272 21.59 -0.18 2.28
C TYR A 272 21.46 -1.47 3.09
N ARG A 273 21.63 -1.33 4.40
CA ARG A 273 21.29 -2.33 5.40
C ARG A 273 20.22 -1.78 6.32
N PHE A 274 19.36 -2.65 6.79
CA PHE A 274 18.36 -2.32 7.78
C PHE A 274 18.35 -3.42 8.85
N ASP A 275 19.38 -3.39 9.68
CA ASP A 275 19.48 -4.29 10.81
C ASP A 275 18.37 -3.98 11.81
N GLY A 276 17.67 -5.01 12.33
CA GLY A 276 16.55 -4.83 13.24
C GLY A 276 15.17 -4.63 12.60
N ARG A 277 15.04 -4.57 11.27
CA ARG A 277 13.73 -4.68 10.60
C ARG A 277 13.18 -6.09 10.81
N ILE A 278 11.96 -6.23 11.34
CA ILE A 278 11.30 -7.52 11.53
C ILE A 278 10.38 -7.87 10.38
N GLN A 279 10.08 -9.16 10.21
CA GLN A 279 9.26 -9.67 9.10
C GLN A 279 8.42 -10.88 9.54
N GLU A 280 7.51 -11.32 8.67
CA GLU A 280 6.65 -12.49 8.89
C GLU A 280 5.79 -12.37 10.16
N VAL A 281 5.25 -11.19 10.43
CA VAL A 281 4.34 -10.94 11.56
C VAL A 281 2.92 -10.74 11.05
N GLY A 282 1.98 -11.50 11.62
CA GLY A 282 0.57 -11.43 11.28
C GLY A 282 -0.33 -11.12 12.46
N ILE A 283 -1.35 -10.27 12.24
CA ILE A 283 -2.44 -9.98 13.19
C ILE A 283 -3.75 -10.31 12.51
N MET A 284 -4.49 -11.30 13.04
CA MET A 284 -5.63 -11.86 12.29
C MET A 284 -6.83 -12.20 13.17
N ASN A 285 -8.03 -12.12 12.55
CA ASN A 285 -9.27 -12.66 13.11
C ASN A 285 -9.58 -12.12 14.52
N LEU A 286 -9.53 -10.81 14.70
CA LEU A 286 -9.72 -10.14 15.99
C LEU A 286 -10.72 -8.99 15.88
N CYS A 287 -11.56 -8.85 16.87
CA CYS A 287 -12.26 -7.61 17.16
C CYS A 287 -11.39 -6.77 18.10
N LEU A 288 -11.03 -5.57 17.69
CA LEU A 288 -10.25 -4.62 18.48
C LEU A 288 -11.16 -3.43 18.85
N GLU A 289 -11.30 -3.13 20.11
CA GLU A 289 -12.11 -2.00 20.57
C GLU A 289 -11.30 -1.08 21.48
N SER A 290 -11.72 0.17 21.59
CA SER A 290 -11.22 1.10 22.60
C SER A 290 -12.36 1.52 23.53
N GLU A 291 -12.13 1.51 24.82
CA GLU A 291 -12.97 2.26 25.75
C GLU A 291 -12.84 3.76 25.49
N PHE A 292 -13.90 4.52 25.73
CA PHE A 292 -13.96 5.96 25.57
C PHE A 292 -15.03 6.55 26.51
N GLU A 293 -14.95 7.85 26.78
CA GLU A 293 -15.95 8.53 27.63
C GLU A 293 -17.07 9.14 26.82
N ASP A 294 -16.73 9.86 25.75
CA ASP A 294 -17.69 10.54 24.90
C ASP A 294 -17.29 10.51 23.41
N TYR A 295 -18.08 11.13 22.56
CA TYR A 295 -17.89 11.11 21.12
C TYR A 295 -16.59 11.80 20.67
N GLU A 296 -16.15 12.84 21.37
CA GLU A 296 -14.94 13.63 21.06
C GLU A 296 -13.75 13.29 21.97
N ASP A 297 -13.84 12.20 22.74
CA ASP A 297 -12.76 11.75 23.62
C ASP A 297 -11.45 11.61 22.84
N VAL A 298 -10.37 12.13 23.41
CA VAL A 298 -9.03 12.08 22.82
C VAL A 298 -8.00 11.39 23.72
N ASN A 299 -8.43 10.86 24.88
CA ASN A 299 -7.56 10.24 25.88
C ASN A 299 -7.86 8.76 26.06
N HIS A 300 -7.83 8.01 24.97
CA HIS A 300 -8.12 6.57 24.94
C HIS A 300 -7.30 5.87 23.86
N GLY A 301 -7.60 4.62 23.50
CA GLY A 301 -6.93 3.86 22.45
C GLY A 301 -6.89 4.63 21.14
N TRP A 302 -5.68 4.83 20.62
CA TRP A 302 -5.44 5.71 19.48
C TRP A 302 -5.35 4.98 18.16
N VAL A 303 -4.61 3.87 18.14
CA VAL A 303 -4.39 3.01 16.97
C VAL A 303 -4.66 1.57 17.37
N GLY A 304 -5.43 0.85 16.55
CA GLY A 304 -5.66 -0.58 16.74
C GLY A 304 -4.37 -1.39 16.52
N VAL A 305 -3.81 -1.32 15.32
CA VAL A 305 -2.55 -1.98 14.94
C VAL A 305 -1.61 -1.00 14.26
N LEU A 306 -0.38 -0.90 14.75
CA LEU A 306 0.70 -0.14 14.12
C LEU A 306 1.77 -1.10 13.61
N PHE A 307 2.12 -0.99 12.32
CA PHE A 307 3.30 -1.59 11.71
C PHE A 307 4.35 -0.52 11.45
N ASP A 308 5.55 -0.64 12.02
CA ASP A 308 6.68 0.23 11.69
C ASP A 308 7.99 -0.53 11.72
N LYS A 309 8.93 -0.20 10.85
CA LYS A 309 10.21 -0.91 10.71
C LYS A 309 10.01 -2.42 10.49
N VAL A 310 9.08 -2.73 9.61
CA VAL A 310 8.69 -4.09 9.25
C VAL A 310 8.75 -4.32 7.75
N GLU A 311 8.85 -5.59 7.36
CA GLU A 311 8.74 -6.02 5.97
C GLU A 311 7.96 -7.35 5.90
N ASN A 312 7.17 -7.56 4.84
CA ASN A 312 6.40 -8.81 4.67
C ASN A 312 5.55 -9.18 5.89
N CYS A 313 4.72 -8.24 6.33
CA CYS A 313 3.79 -8.41 7.44
C CYS A 313 2.34 -8.26 6.97
N TRP A 314 1.38 -8.66 7.81
CA TRP A 314 -0.03 -8.53 7.43
C TRP A 314 -0.97 -8.29 8.61
N ALA A 315 -2.09 -7.64 8.30
CA ALA A 315 -3.29 -7.59 9.11
C ALA A 315 -4.46 -8.13 8.29
N GLY A 316 -5.24 -9.06 8.83
CA GLY A 316 -6.35 -9.66 8.11
C GLY A 316 -7.56 -9.97 8.98
N ASN A 317 -8.77 -9.74 8.45
CA ASN A 317 -10.03 -9.96 9.17
C ASN A 317 -10.03 -9.29 10.56
N LEU A 318 -9.78 -7.99 10.60
CA LEU A 318 -9.86 -7.20 11.83
C LEU A 318 -11.10 -6.30 11.80
N THR A 319 -11.85 -6.28 12.89
CA THR A 319 -12.89 -5.27 13.13
C THR A 319 -12.43 -4.34 14.24
N CYS A 320 -12.01 -3.13 13.87
CA CYS A 320 -11.55 -2.10 14.81
C CYS A 320 -12.67 -1.09 15.08
N ARG A 321 -12.94 -0.81 16.35
CA ARG A 321 -14.03 0.08 16.77
C ARG A 321 -13.53 1.12 17.76
N TYR A 322 -13.97 2.34 17.57
CA TYR A 322 -13.83 3.45 18.53
C TYR A 322 -12.42 4.03 18.69
N PHE A 323 -11.40 3.55 17.98
CA PHE A 323 -10.06 4.15 18.06
C PHE A 323 -10.06 5.60 17.58
N GLY A 324 -9.29 6.45 18.26
CA GLY A 324 -9.31 7.88 18.00
C GLY A 324 -8.63 8.28 16.68
N TYR A 325 -7.69 7.46 16.18
CA TYR A 325 -6.91 7.78 14.99
C TYR A 325 -7.09 6.74 13.87
N ALA A 326 -6.62 5.51 14.05
CA ALA A 326 -6.62 4.52 12.97
C ALA A 326 -6.94 3.10 13.45
N ALA A 327 -7.58 2.32 12.59
CA ALA A 327 -7.67 0.88 12.73
C ALA A 327 -6.31 0.22 12.53
N VAL A 328 -5.69 0.50 11.37
CA VAL A 328 -4.36 0.04 11.01
C VAL A 328 -3.55 1.22 10.47
N SER A 329 -2.34 1.38 10.99
CA SER A 329 -1.39 2.40 10.54
C SER A 329 -0.06 1.74 10.16
N CYS A 330 0.45 2.08 8.96
CA CYS A 330 1.79 1.73 8.52
C CYS A 330 2.71 2.96 8.69
N GLY A 331 3.76 2.82 9.49
CA GLY A 331 4.78 3.84 9.69
C GLY A 331 5.72 3.99 8.49
N THR A 332 6.61 4.97 8.55
CA THR A 332 7.51 5.33 7.44
C THR A 332 8.37 4.18 6.95
N PHE A 333 8.75 3.27 7.83
CA PHE A 333 9.60 2.13 7.51
C PHE A 333 8.85 0.80 7.41
N ALA A 334 7.53 0.85 7.28
CA ALA A 334 6.73 -0.32 6.91
C ALA A 334 6.79 -0.54 5.40
N LYS A 335 7.18 -1.74 4.99
CA LYS A 335 7.32 -2.14 3.59
C LYS A 335 6.66 -3.49 3.35
N ASN A 336 6.02 -3.66 2.19
CA ASN A 336 5.36 -4.91 1.82
C ASN A 336 4.38 -5.43 2.88
N VAL A 337 3.59 -4.54 3.47
CA VAL A 337 2.51 -4.89 4.39
C VAL A 337 1.21 -5.05 3.60
N THR A 338 0.49 -6.14 3.85
CA THR A 338 -0.89 -6.32 3.37
C THR A 338 -1.87 -6.13 4.51
N VAL A 339 -2.83 -5.23 4.31
CA VAL A 339 -3.99 -5.03 5.18
C VAL A 339 -5.22 -5.45 4.38
N THR A 340 -5.87 -6.56 4.77
CA THR A 340 -6.97 -7.14 4.01
C THR A 340 -8.18 -7.44 4.88
N ASP A 341 -9.37 -7.19 4.31
CA ASP A 341 -10.66 -7.51 4.95
C ASP A 341 -10.82 -6.90 6.36
N CYS A 342 -10.20 -5.73 6.56
CA CYS A 342 -10.22 -5.01 7.83
C CYS A 342 -11.31 -3.91 7.84
N ARG A 343 -11.86 -3.65 9.02
CA ARG A 343 -12.94 -2.67 9.22
C ARG A 343 -12.57 -1.65 10.28
N CYS A 344 -12.90 -0.38 10.04
CA CYS A 344 -12.76 0.73 10.98
C CYS A 344 -14.13 1.36 11.21
N PHE A 345 -14.70 1.16 12.37
CA PHE A 345 -16.06 1.63 12.66
C PHE A 345 -16.13 2.61 13.82
N SER A 346 -16.87 3.68 13.59
CA SER A 346 -17.28 4.66 14.61
C SER A 346 -16.12 5.21 15.46
N PRO A 347 -15.03 5.73 14.87
CA PRO A 347 -13.94 6.31 15.65
C PRO A 347 -14.43 7.39 16.60
N LYS A 348 -13.80 7.53 17.74
CA LYS A 348 -14.13 8.51 18.77
C LYS A 348 -12.98 9.47 18.95
N SER A 349 -13.18 10.71 18.53
CA SER A 349 -12.28 11.85 18.72
C SER A 349 -12.88 13.09 18.05
N VAL A 350 -12.27 14.24 18.23
CA VAL A 350 -12.66 15.45 17.50
C VAL A 350 -12.48 15.28 15.98
N ILE A 351 -13.35 15.92 15.19
CA ILE A 351 -13.37 15.82 13.73
C ILE A 351 -12.53 16.96 13.12
N THR A 352 -11.26 17.05 13.48
CA THR A 352 -10.35 18.07 12.96
C THR A 352 -8.89 17.65 13.15
N GLY A 353 -7.94 18.41 12.62
CA GLY A 353 -6.51 18.13 12.80
C GLY A 353 -6.09 16.74 12.31
N GLY A 354 -5.18 16.09 13.01
CA GLY A 354 -4.64 14.77 12.70
C GLY A 354 -5.42 13.64 13.36
N TRP A 355 -6.74 13.54 13.13
CA TRP A 355 -7.66 12.64 13.82
C TRP A 355 -8.50 11.85 12.82
N ARG A 356 -8.89 10.61 13.17
CA ARG A 356 -9.76 9.74 12.37
C ARG A 356 -9.22 9.45 10.96
N TYR A 357 -7.98 8.95 10.89
CA TYR A 357 -7.35 8.46 9.68
C TYR A 357 -7.46 6.94 9.62
N SER A 358 -8.62 6.43 9.20
CA SER A 358 -9.06 5.04 9.40
C SER A 358 -8.02 4.00 9.00
N PHE A 359 -7.42 4.14 7.80
CA PHE A 359 -6.32 3.33 7.28
C PHE A 359 -5.22 4.26 6.78
N ASN A 360 -4.17 4.41 7.59
CA ASN A 360 -3.10 5.36 7.33
C ASN A 360 -1.83 4.66 6.82
N ASN A 361 -1.29 5.12 5.70
CA ASN A 361 -0.07 4.58 5.11
C ASN A 361 1.01 5.66 4.95
N ASN A 362 2.10 5.53 5.70
CA ASN A 362 3.31 6.32 5.54
C ASN A 362 4.48 5.50 4.98
N GLY A 363 4.27 4.21 4.75
CA GLY A 363 5.27 3.28 4.24
C GLY A 363 5.25 3.14 2.72
N GLN A 364 5.96 2.16 2.21
CA GLN A 364 6.09 1.93 0.78
C GLN A 364 5.84 0.47 0.40
N GLN A 365 5.34 0.26 -0.83
CA GLN A 365 4.99 -1.06 -1.36
C GLN A 365 3.93 -1.79 -0.52
N ASN A 366 3.04 -1.03 0.14
CA ASN A 366 1.97 -1.58 0.95
C ASN A 366 0.68 -1.73 0.17
N LEU A 367 -0.12 -2.73 0.54
CA LEU A 367 -1.41 -3.04 -0.04
C LEU A 367 -2.51 -3.00 1.02
N PHE A 368 -3.51 -2.18 0.79
CA PHE A 368 -4.77 -2.19 1.55
C PHE A 368 -5.87 -2.67 0.62
N MET A 369 -6.53 -3.78 0.94
CA MET A 369 -7.55 -4.35 0.07
C MET A 369 -8.78 -4.81 0.84
N ASN A 370 -9.95 -4.65 0.22
CA ASN A 370 -11.25 -5.02 0.80
C ASN A 370 -11.53 -4.39 2.17
N CYS A 371 -10.95 -3.23 2.46
CA CYS A 371 -11.12 -2.56 3.75
C CYS A 371 -12.38 -1.68 3.76
N GLN A 372 -12.99 -1.53 4.93
CA GLN A 372 -14.19 -0.72 5.13
C GLN A 372 -13.99 0.29 6.25
N ALA A 373 -14.49 1.51 6.07
CA ALA A 373 -14.47 2.55 7.09
C ALA A 373 -15.83 3.23 7.23
N THR A 374 -16.17 3.66 8.45
CA THR A 374 -17.31 4.54 8.69
C THR A 374 -16.95 5.67 9.64
N GLU A 375 -17.54 6.84 9.43
CA GLU A 375 -17.33 8.02 10.27
C GLU A 375 -15.87 8.47 10.39
N GLY A 376 -15.03 8.09 9.42
CA GLY A 376 -13.66 8.57 9.36
C GLY A 376 -13.56 9.99 8.80
N ARG A 377 -12.41 10.61 8.99
CA ARG A 377 -12.13 11.93 8.39
C ARG A 377 -11.28 11.80 7.14
N HIS A 378 -10.27 10.94 7.17
CA HIS A 378 -9.45 10.57 6.01
C HIS A 378 -9.31 9.05 6.01
N ASP A 379 -10.17 8.35 5.28
CA ASP A 379 -10.34 6.91 5.47
C ASP A 379 -9.23 6.06 4.85
N PHE A 380 -8.77 6.41 3.64
CA PHE A 380 -7.66 5.75 2.95
C PHE A 380 -6.65 6.80 2.55
N VAL A 381 -5.60 6.96 3.35
CA VAL A 381 -4.77 8.15 3.33
C VAL A 381 -3.28 7.82 3.32
N THR A 382 -2.51 8.63 2.57
CA THR A 382 -1.05 8.69 2.69
C THR A 382 -0.62 10.02 3.30
N GLY A 383 0.46 9.98 4.11
CA GLY A 383 0.99 11.17 4.77
C GLY A 383 2.04 11.93 3.94
N ALA A 384 3.04 12.48 4.63
CA ALA A 384 4.13 13.25 4.02
C ALA A 384 5.26 12.36 3.52
N HIS A 385 5.87 12.73 2.37
CA HIS A 385 7.07 12.08 1.80
C HIS A 385 6.92 10.57 1.53
N VAL A 386 5.69 10.12 1.27
CA VAL A 386 5.41 8.70 1.07
C VAL A 386 5.92 8.26 -0.29
N CYS A 387 6.80 7.26 -0.27
CA CYS A 387 7.40 6.67 -1.45
C CYS A 387 6.59 5.47 -1.92
N GLY A 388 6.11 5.49 -3.17
CA GLY A 388 5.39 4.37 -3.78
C GLY A 388 6.30 3.32 -4.44
N PRO A 389 5.67 2.31 -5.10
CA PRO A 389 4.22 2.19 -5.28
C PRO A 389 3.48 1.79 -4.02
N ASN A 390 2.22 2.21 -3.87
CA ASN A 390 1.28 1.77 -2.84
C ASN A 390 -0.10 1.57 -3.48
N VAL A 391 -0.93 0.70 -2.91
CA VAL A 391 -2.27 0.42 -3.45
C VAL A 391 -3.33 0.39 -2.36
N PHE A 392 -4.44 1.10 -2.61
CA PHE A 392 -5.73 0.88 -1.96
C PHE A 392 -6.67 0.28 -2.99
N TYR A 393 -7.09 -0.96 -2.79
CA TYR A 393 -7.90 -1.73 -3.73
C TYR A 393 -9.21 -2.21 -3.13
N ASN A 394 -10.33 -1.97 -3.85
CA ASN A 394 -11.67 -2.44 -3.47
C ASN A 394 -12.06 -2.05 -2.03
N CYS A 395 -11.76 -0.81 -1.63
CA CYS A 395 -12.04 -0.30 -0.31
C CYS A 395 -13.27 0.61 -0.30
N THR A 396 -14.02 0.62 0.79
CA THR A 396 -15.25 1.40 0.93
C THR A 396 -15.25 2.28 2.17
N ALA A 397 -15.73 3.52 2.03
CA ALA A 397 -15.92 4.44 3.14
C ALA A 397 -17.31 5.07 3.08
N SER A 398 -17.94 5.24 4.21
CA SER A 398 -19.25 5.87 4.30
C SER A 398 -19.40 6.74 5.55
N GLN A 399 -20.31 7.70 5.50
CA GLN A 399 -20.49 8.72 6.54
C GLN A 399 -19.19 9.50 6.78
N THR A 400 -18.46 9.78 5.68
CA THR A 400 -17.14 10.39 5.74
C THR A 400 -17.22 11.88 6.06
N TYR A 401 -16.28 12.38 6.85
CA TYR A 401 -16.26 13.80 7.23
C TYR A 401 -15.34 14.66 6.34
N ALA A 402 -14.40 14.04 5.62
CA ALA A 402 -13.51 14.75 4.70
C ALA A 402 -13.11 13.83 3.53
N ASP A 403 -11.90 13.99 3.01
CA ASP A 403 -11.46 13.41 1.76
C ASP A 403 -10.56 12.17 1.93
N ILE A 404 -10.64 11.27 0.97
CA ILE A 404 -9.69 10.19 0.71
C ILE A 404 -8.59 10.72 -0.21
N GLY A 405 -7.37 10.19 -0.08
CA GLY A 405 -6.26 10.54 -0.97
C GLY A 405 -4.97 10.90 -0.24
N PRO A 406 -3.95 11.40 -0.96
CA PRO A 406 -2.74 11.89 -0.33
C PRO A 406 -3.06 13.14 0.49
N HIS A 407 -2.63 13.15 1.77
CA HIS A 407 -3.06 14.23 2.64
C HIS A 407 -2.19 15.48 2.52
N HIS A 408 -0.87 15.35 2.48
CA HIS A 408 0.02 16.51 2.49
C HIS A 408 1.46 16.16 2.11
N ARG A 409 2.22 17.20 1.70
CA ARG A 409 3.68 17.18 1.65
C ARG A 409 4.25 16.02 0.86
N TRP A 410 3.71 15.81 -0.34
CA TRP A 410 4.28 14.95 -1.37
C TRP A 410 4.28 13.45 -1.09
N ALA A 411 3.23 12.78 -1.50
CA ALA A 411 3.23 11.34 -1.71
C ALA A 411 3.44 11.02 -3.20
N SER A 412 4.09 9.94 -3.54
CA SER A 412 4.34 9.56 -4.93
C SER A 412 3.97 8.11 -5.21
N GLY A 413 3.25 7.88 -6.32
CA GLY A 413 2.92 6.55 -6.80
C GLY A 413 1.92 5.79 -5.92
N THR A 414 0.69 6.29 -5.78
CA THR A 414 -0.40 5.58 -5.11
C THR A 414 -1.53 5.29 -6.09
N LEU A 415 -1.96 4.04 -6.13
CA LEU A 415 -3.14 3.61 -6.87
C LEU A 415 -4.35 3.49 -5.93
N TYR A 416 -5.41 4.21 -6.25
CA TYR A 416 -6.74 4.11 -5.66
C TYR A 416 -7.63 3.37 -6.66
N ASP A 417 -7.79 2.07 -6.48
CA ASP A 417 -8.43 1.17 -7.43
C ASP A 417 -9.77 0.68 -6.89
N ASN A 418 -10.86 1.03 -7.56
CA ASN A 418 -12.22 0.68 -7.15
C ASN A 418 -12.58 1.16 -5.72
N ILE A 419 -12.20 2.37 -5.37
CA ILE A 419 -12.63 3.00 -4.11
C ILE A 419 -14.08 3.45 -4.24
N ILE A 420 -14.88 3.16 -3.21
CA ILE A 420 -16.27 3.63 -3.11
C ILE A 420 -16.42 4.48 -1.86
N THR A 421 -16.88 5.72 -2.01
CA THR A 421 -17.12 6.63 -0.88
C THR A 421 -18.32 7.55 -1.14
N ASP A 422 -19.01 7.94 -0.08
CA ASP A 422 -20.03 9.01 -0.09
C ASP A 422 -19.40 10.40 0.05
N GLY A 423 -18.08 10.48 0.29
CA GLY A 423 -17.29 11.70 0.36
C GLY A 423 -16.52 12.00 -0.91
N GLU A 424 -15.39 12.68 -0.76
CA GLU A 424 -14.54 13.14 -1.87
C GLU A 424 -13.23 12.36 -1.94
N ILE A 425 -12.67 12.24 -3.16
CA ILE A 425 -11.28 11.83 -3.37
C ILE A 425 -10.49 13.04 -3.85
N ASN A 426 -9.36 13.32 -3.20
CA ASN A 426 -8.73 14.61 -3.33
C ASN A 426 -7.20 14.50 -3.52
N VAL A 427 -6.75 14.90 -4.72
CA VAL A 427 -5.35 14.97 -5.13
C VAL A 427 -5.09 16.38 -5.63
N GLN A 428 -4.62 17.29 -4.77
CA GLN A 428 -4.46 18.70 -5.13
C GLN A 428 -3.31 19.39 -4.41
N ASP A 429 -2.99 20.60 -4.84
CA ASP A 429 -2.26 21.56 -4.02
C ASP A 429 -3.15 22.09 -2.88
N ARG A 430 -2.82 21.70 -1.67
CA ARG A 430 -3.54 22.12 -0.46
C ARG A 430 -3.05 23.46 0.09
N GLY A 431 -2.01 24.04 -0.51
CA GLY A 431 -1.46 25.34 -0.15
C GLY A 431 -1.16 25.44 1.34
N ASN A 432 -1.73 26.46 1.98
CA ASN A 432 -1.52 26.74 3.40
C ASN A 432 -2.47 25.99 4.37
N TRP A 433 -3.16 24.92 3.93
CA TRP A 433 -3.88 24.06 4.87
C TRP A 433 -2.88 23.44 5.88
N GLY A 434 -3.37 23.15 7.08
CA GLY A 434 -2.52 22.69 8.17
C GLY A 434 -1.33 23.65 8.37
N SER A 435 -0.13 23.13 8.33
CA SER A 435 1.13 23.87 8.47
C SER A 435 1.84 24.16 7.14
N GLY A 436 1.10 24.37 6.05
CA GLY A 436 1.66 24.49 4.70
C GLY A 436 1.76 23.13 4.02
N HIS A 437 0.60 22.50 3.78
CA HIS A 437 0.52 21.15 3.21
C HIS A 437 1.07 21.12 1.77
N GLY A 438 0.83 22.17 0.98
CA GLY A 438 1.30 22.25 -0.40
C GLY A 438 0.76 21.12 -1.28
N TRP A 439 1.52 20.73 -2.27
CA TRP A 439 1.19 19.63 -3.16
C TRP A 439 1.05 18.31 -2.39
N ALA A 440 -0.09 17.67 -2.53
CA ALA A 440 -0.37 16.41 -1.85
C ALA A 440 0.44 15.25 -2.44
N GLY A 441 0.66 15.24 -3.78
CA GLY A 441 1.45 14.19 -4.39
C GLY A 441 1.50 14.21 -5.93
N VAL A 442 2.21 13.23 -6.47
CA VAL A 442 2.41 12.99 -7.90
C VAL A 442 2.26 11.50 -8.22
N THR A 443 1.89 11.18 -9.46
CA THR A 443 1.66 9.80 -9.91
C THR A 443 0.61 9.10 -9.03
N GLN A 444 -0.41 9.87 -8.65
CA GLN A 444 -1.60 9.36 -7.99
C GLN A 444 -2.58 8.91 -9.08
N VAL A 445 -3.04 7.69 -9.03
CA VAL A 445 -3.93 7.09 -10.03
C VAL A 445 -5.24 6.69 -9.39
N LEU A 446 -6.35 7.28 -9.84
CA LEU A 446 -7.70 6.86 -9.50
C LEU A 446 -8.20 5.97 -10.64
N TRP A 447 -8.60 4.73 -10.32
CA TRP A 447 -9.08 3.78 -11.30
C TRP A 447 -10.46 3.24 -10.92
N ASN A 448 -11.48 3.50 -11.75
CA ASN A 448 -12.86 3.05 -11.52
C ASN A 448 -13.44 3.40 -10.14
N CYS A 449 -13.03 4.52 -9.58
CA CYS A 449 -13.55 4.97 -8.29
C CYS A 449 -15.00 5.48 -8.40
N ARG A 450 -15.73 5.36 -7.31
CA ARG A 450 -17.05 5.98 -7.11
C ARG A 450 -16.99 6.89 -5.88
N ALA A 451 -17.26 8.18 -6.08
CA ALA A 451 -17.22 9.18 -5.03
C ALA A 451 -18.32 10.23 -5.27
N LYS A 452 -18.66 11.03 -4.25
CA LYS A 452 -19.49 12.21 -4.46
C LYS A 452 -18.83 13.14 -5.49
N ALA A 453 -17.55 13.39 -5.32
CA ALA A 453 -16.74 14.16 -6.25
C ALA A 453 -15.25 13.80 -6.12
N ALA A 454 -14.45 14.18 -7.11
CA ALA A 454 -12.99 14.12 -7.02
C ALA A 454 -12.36 15.42 -7.54
N THR A 455 -11.25 15.79 -6.90
CA THR A 455 -10.30 16.80 -7.37
C THR A 455 -9.00 16.09 -7.71
N VAL A 456 -8.53 16.21 -8.95
CA VAL A 456 -7.23 15.68 -9.36
C VAL A 456 -6.49 16.75 -10.13
N GLN A 457 -5.43 17.31 -9.54
CA GLN A 457 -4.54 18.30 -10.11
C GLN A 457 -3.16 17.70 -10.29
N SER A 458 -2.46 18.03 -11.37
CA SER A 458 -1.05 17.68 -11.60
C SER A 458 -0.14 18.81 -11.12
N PRO A 459 0.99 18.52 -10.46
CA PRO A 459 2.00 19.53 -10.19
C PRO A 459 2.63 20.02 -11.51
N TRP A 460 3.21 21.21 -11.52
CA TRP A 460 3.84 21.79 -12.73
C TRP A 460 5.03 20.97 -13.23
N VAL A 461 5.63 20.18 -12.36
CA VAL A 461 6.84 19.39 -12.65
C VAL A 461 6.79 18.06 -11.91
N SER A 462 7.56 17.06 -12.39
CA SER A 462 7.81 15.75 -11.78
C SER A 462 6.82 14.64 -12.11
N GLY A 463 5.83 14.89 -12.95
CA GLY A 463 4.85 13.90 -13.40
C GLY A 463 3.43 14.39 -13.26
N ASP A 464 2.49 13.54 -13.59
CA ASP A 464 1.07 13.82 -13.61
C ASP A 464 0.30 13.00 -12.57
N ASN A 465 -0.93 13.42 -12.29
CA ASN A 465 -1.92 12.67 -11.54
C ASN A 465 -3.09 12.30 -12.47
N TYR A 466 -3.71 11.16 -12.24
CA TYR A 466 -4.61 10.53 -13.19
C TYR A 466 -5.95 10.15 -12.56
N CYS A 467 -7.01 10.25 -13.34
CA CYS A 467 -8.36 9.82 -12.97
C CYS A 467 -9.03 9.11 -14.14
N PHE A 468 -9.19 7.79 -14.04
CA PHE A 468 -9.80 6.95 -15.06
C PHE A 468 -11.12 6.36 -14.55
N GLY A 469 -12.21 6.59 -15.27
CA GLY A 469 -13.50 5.97 -15.01
C GLY A 469 -14.20 6.41 -13.72
N LEU A 470 -14.02 7.64 -13.29
CA LEU A 470 -14.70 8.16 -12.11
C LEU A 470 -16.22 8.16 -12.30
N LYS A 471 -16.94 7.60 -11.32
CA LYS A 471 -18.39 7.78 -11.14
C LYS A 471 -18.64 8.79 -10.03
N GLY A 472 -18.83 10.05 -10.42
CA GLY A 472 -19.00 11.18 -9.51
C GLY A 472 -18.72 12.51 -10.18
N GLY A 473 -18.83 13.58 -9.40
CA GLY A 473 -18.53 14.93 -9.88
C GLY A 473 -17.02 15.18 -10.02
N LYS A 474 -16.61 15.95 -11.02
CA LYS A 474 -15.28 16.57 -11.07
C LYS A 474 -15.38 17.93 -10.40
N THR A 475 -14.44 18.22 -9.49
CA THR A 475 -14.35 19.53 -8.83
C THR A 475 -13.00 20.17 -9.09
N GLU A 476 -13.01 21.50 -9.17
CA GLU A 476 -11.78 22.29 -9.18
C GLU A 476 -11.12 22.20 -7.79
N GLY A 477 -9.80 22.28 -7.77
CA GLY A 477 -9.06 22.35 -6.52
C GLY A 477 -9.30 23.69 -5.79
N ARG A 478 -8.93 23.72 -4.53
CA ARG A 478 -9.05 24.91 -3.68
C ARG A 478 -8.32 26.14 -4.22
N LEU A 479 -7.18 25.94 -4.87
CA LEU A 479 -6.35 27.01 -5.41
C LEU A 479 -6.55 27.08 -6.92
N SER A 480 -6.98 28.24 -7.41
CA SER A 480 -7.12 28.50 -8.84
C SER A 480 -5.76 28.49 -9.57
N GLY A 481 -5.77 28.23 -10.87
CA GLY A 481 -4.60 28.28 -11.73
C GLY A 481 -3.61 27.11 -11.52
N ARG A 482 -4.01 26.04 -10.82
CA ARG A 482 -3.26 24.78 -10.77
C ARG A 482 -3.58 23.97 -12.01
N PRO A 483 -2.57 23.29 -12.62
CA PRO A 483 -2.84 22.40 -13.74
C PRO A 483 -3.80 21.30 -13.34
N ASP A 484 -4.73 20.99 -14.24
CA ASP A 484 -5.61 19.84 -14.06
C ASP A 484 -4.83 18.53 -14.19
N GLY A 485 -5.32 17.49 -13.56
CA GLY A 485 -4.83 16.13 -13.80
C GLY A 485 -5.31 15.59 -15.14
N ILE A 486 -4.89 14.39 -15.46
CA ILE A 486 -5.32 13.67 -16.67
C ILE A 486 -6.61 12.92 -16.36
N TRP A 487 -7.68 13.22 -17.10
CA TRP A 487 -9.01 12.66 -16.89
C TRP A 487 -9.47 11.93 -18.12
N GLU A 488 -9.87 10.65 -17.96
CA GLU A 488 -10.44 9.84 -19.02
C GLU A 488 -11.61 8.98 -18.51
N GLY A 489 -12.60 8.73 -19.36
CA GLY A 489 -13.70 7.79 -19.10
C GLY A 489 -14.62 8.20 -17.94
N GLN A 490 -14.73 9.47 -17.63
CA GLN A 490 -15.61 9.93 -16.56
C GLN A 490 -17.06 9.60 -16.88
N GLY A 491 -17.74 8.93 -15.94
CA GLY A 491 -19.12 8.48 -16.10
C GLY A 491 -19.28 7.17 -16.87
N GLU A 492 -18.23 6.63 -17.46
CA GLU A 492 -18.28 5.34 -18.13
C GLU A 492 -18.60 4.19 -17.17
N THR A 493 -19.51 3.32 -17.56
CA THR A 493 -19.96 2.22 -16.70
C THR A 493 -19.02 1.02 -16.71
N ASN A 494 -18.27 0.84 -17.81
CA ASN A 494 -17.45 -0.34 -18.08
C ASN A 494 -16.04 0.04 -18.51
N VAL A 495 -15.30 0.73 -17.63
CA VAL A 495 -13.87 0.97 -17.86
C VAL A 495 -13.12 -0.34 -17.68
N PHE A 496 -12.42 -0.76 -18.72
CA PHE A 496 -11.69 -2.02 -18.76
C PHE A 496 -10.17 -1.79 -18.76
N PRO A 497 -9.42 -2.58 -17.96
CA PRO A 497 -9.87 -3.62 -17.03
C PRO A 497 -10.61 -3.03 -15.82
N ARG A 498 -11.49 -3.83 -15.20
CA ARG A 498 -12.25 -3.38 -14.01
C ARG A 498 -11.33 -2.93 -12.87
N SER A 499 -10.22 -3.63 -12.67
CA SER A 499 -9.18 -3.27 -11.71
C SER A 499 -7.84 -3.24 -12.42
N LEU A 500 -7.13 -2.13 -12.29
CA LEU A 500 -5.77 -2.00 -12.81
C LEU A 500 -4.80 -2.88 -12.02
N TYR A 501 -4.89 -2.86 -10.69
CA TYR A 501 -4.05 -3.69 -9.82
C TYR A 501 -4.15 -5.18 -10.14
N VAL A 502 -5.39 -5.69 -10.25
CA VAL A 502 -5.62 -7.11 -10.54
C VAL A 502 -5.09 -7.47 -11.93
N ALA A 503 -5.33 -6.63 -12.93
CA ALA A 503 -4.83 -6.86 -14.29
C ALA A 503 -3.29 -6.89 -14.33
N GLN A 504 -2.64 -5.96 -13.65
CA GLN A 504 -1.18 -5.90 -13.55
C GLN A 504 -0.61 -7.12 -12.82
N LEU A 505 -1.25 -7.53 -11.71
CA LEU A 505 -0.84 -8.71 -10.94
C LEU A 505 -0.99 -10.00 -11.78
N MET A 506 -2.12 -10.18 -12.45
CA MET A 506 -2.37 -11.34 -13.31
C MET A 506 -1.38 -11.38 -14.48
N ALA A 507 -1.15 -10.25 -15.18
CA ALA A 507 -0.18 -10.16 -16.26
C ALA A 507 1.22 -10.57 -15.81
N ARG A 508 1.66 -10.05 -14.66
CA ARG A 508 2.97 -10.37 -14.08
C ARG A 508 3.12 -11.83 -13.68
N GLN A 509 2.06 -12.45 -13.20
CA GLN A 509 2.03 -13.86 -12.79
C GLN A 509 1.76 -14.83 -13.94
N GLY A 510 1.66 -14.34 -15.19
CA GLY A 510 1.38 -15.16 -16.37
C GLY A 510 -0.06 -15.68 -16.42
N GLY A 511 -0.99 -15.02 -15.74
CA GLY A 511 -2.42 -15.33 -15.77
C GLY A 511 -3.07 -14.86 -17.08
N ASP A 512 -4.14 -15.52 -17.47
CA ASP A 512 -4.95 -15.15 -18.64
C ASP A 512 -5.85 -13.97 -18.33
N LEU A 513 -5.54 -12.78 -18.89
CA LEU A 513 -6.35 -11.58 -18.72
C LEU A 513 -7.77 -11.71 -19.30
N SER A 514 -8.04 -12.74 -20.09
CA SER A 514 -9.41 -13.03 -20.56
C SER A 514 -10.36 -13.41 -19.42
N GLU A 515 -9.83 -13.88 -18.28
CA GLU A 515 -10.60 -14.18 -17.07
C GLU A 515 -11.16 -12.93 -16.38
N LEU A 516 -10.60 -11.75 -16.64
CA LEU A 516 -11.11 -10.47 -16.10
C LEU A 516 -12.48 -10.07 -16.67
N LYS A 517 -13.02 -10.83 -17.62
CA LYS A 517 -14.34 -10.64 -18.22
C LYS A 517 -15.51 -11.00 -17.30
N LYS A 518 -15.28 -11.78 -16.27
CA LYS A 518 -16.30 -12.26 -15.35
C LYS A 518 -16.50 -11.28 -14.19
#